data_010b2ddc23b73364aad0f8619d1307e9
#
_entry.id   010b2ddc23b73364aad0f8619d1307e9
#
_cell.length_a   1.000
_cell.length_b   1.000
_cell.length_c   1.000
_cell.angle_alpha   90.00
_cell.angle_beta   90.00
_cell.angle_gamma   90.00
#
_symmetry.space_group_name_H-M   'P 1'
#
loop_
_entity.id
_entity.type
_entity.pdbx_description
1 polymer ?
#
loop_
_entity_poly.entity_id
_entity_poly.type
_entity_poly.pdbx_seq_one_letter_code
_entity_poly.pdbx_strand_id
1 'polypeptide(L)'
;MSERKDNLGSSKTWLRPLWLGSLVAASAALTAVYTCVTPFAAFAVIAAMSLPRGQGLSFMTAVWLANQAVGFVVLSYPWTAATFAWGAAIGGAAMSGTLAAQWSVAWLGSLRAAARTTVAFATAFAVYELALYVVGVSMLGGLGAFAPRIIGEVLLLNAGTLVVILALKQLLAAVASTSRRLRVQASRARVA
;
A
#
# COMPACT_ATOMS: atom_id res chain seq x y z
N MET A 1 26.95 31.44 9.56
CA MET A 1 26.99 30.55 8.36
C MET A 1 26.46 29.15 8.66
N SER A 2 25.93 28.90 9.86
CA SER A 2 25.41 27.60 10.35
C SER A 2 23.91 27.40 10.09
N GLU A 3 23.07 28.41 10.18
CA GLU A 3 21.60 28.32 10.08
C GLU A 3 21.03 27.88 8.71
N ARG A 4 21.79 27.97 7.62
CA ARG A 4 21.30 27.60 6.28
C ARG A 4 21.31 26.09 6.02
N LYS A 5 22.04 25.28 6.82
CA LYS A 5 22.08 23.81 6.65
C LYS A 5 20.89 23.10 7.29
N ASP A 6 20.31 23.67 8.34
CA ASP A 6 19.24 23.02 9.10
C ASP A 6 17.88 23.08 8.39
N ASN A 7 17.63 24.10 7.55
CA ASN A 7 16.39 24.22 6.79
C ASN A 7 16.25 23.26 5.58
N LEU A 8 17.33 22.71 5.06
CA LEU A 8 17.29 21.74 3.95
C LEU A 8 17.06 20.30 4.42
N GLY A 9 17.33 20.00 5.67
CA GLY A 9 17.05 18.71 6.30
C GLY A 9 15.57 18.53 6.68
N SER A 10 14.97 19.61 7.15
CA SER A 10 13.59 19.61 7.65
C SER A 10 12.54 19.35 6.55
N SER A 11 12.73 19.88 5.34
CA SER A 11 11.75 19.74 4.25
C SER A 11 11.60 18.31 3.72
N LYS A 12 12.61 17.45 3.87
CA LYS A 12 12.55 16.05 3.41
C LYS A 12 11.85 15.13 4.40
N THR A 13 11.81 15.47 5.68
CA THR A 13 11.19 14.65 6.71
C THR A 13 9.65 14.70 6.67
N TRP A 14 9.07 15.82 6.24
CA TRP A 14 7.60 15.98 6.13
C TRP A 14 6.97 15.35 4.88
N LEU A 15 7.73 15.18 3.80
CA LEU A 15 7.20 14.60 2.57
C LEU A 15 6.84 13.12 2.73
N ARG A 16 7.54 12.39 3.59
CA ARG A 16 7.31 10.96 3.80
C ARG A 16 5.99 10.67 4.52
N PRO A 17 5.69 11.30 5.67
CA PRO A 17 4.40 11.11 6.34
C PRO A 17 3.22 11.63 5.49
N LEU A 18 3.39 12.73 4.74
CA LEU A 18 2.36 13.21 3.82
C LEU A 18 2.04 12.21 2.71
N TRP A 19 3.08 11.60 2.12
CA TRP A 19 2.91 10.55 1.12
C TRP A 19 2.19 9.33 1.69
N LEU A 20 2.59 8.85 2.86
CA LEU A 20 1.92 7.72 3.51
C LEU A 20 0.48 8.04 3.90
N GLY A 21 0.24 9.24 4.42
CA GLY A 21 -1.11 9.73 4.73
C GLY A 21 -2.01 9.80 3.49
N SER A 22 -1.47 10.26 2.35
CA SER A 22 -2.22 10.29 1.10
C SER A 22 -2.57 8.89 0.58
N LEU A 23 -1.71 7.90 0.78
CA LEU A 23 -2.00 6.51 0.44
C LEU A 23 -3.09 5.91 1.34
N VAL A 24 -3.09 6.21 2.63
CA VAL A 24 -4.17 5.79 3.55
C VAL A 24 -5.49 6.46 3.16
N ALA A 25 -5.49 7.75 2.86
CA ALA A 25 -6.68 8.46 2.38
C ALA A 25 -7.20 7.90 1.05
N ALA A 26 -6.29 7.60 0.11
CA ALA A 26 -6.64 6.96 -1.14
C ALA A 26 -7.22 5.55 -0.94
N SER A 27 -6.71 4.76 0.02
CA SER A 27 -7.28 3.46 0.36
C SER A 27 -8.72 3.58 0.88
N ALA A 28 -8.97 4.55 1.75
CA ALA A 28 -10.32 4.83 2.27
C ALA A 28 -11.29 5.24 1.14
N ALA A 29 -10.85 6.10 0.22
CA ALA A 29 -11.63 6.51 -0.94
C ALA A 29 -11.94 5.32 -1.87
N LEU A 30 -10.95 4.46 -2.16
CA LEU A 30 -11.16 3.25 -2.95
C LEU A 30 -12.15 2.30 -2.28
N THR A 31 -12.07 2.10 -0.96
CA THR A 31 -13.02 1.28 -0.20
C THR A 31 -14.44 1.84 -0.32
N ALA A 32 -14.63 3.15 -0.23
CA ALA A 32 -15.94 3.79 -0.33
C ALA A 32 -16.54 3.64 -1.76
N VAL A 33 -15.71 3.71 -2.79
CA VAL A 33 -16.15 3.62 -4.21
C VAL A 33 -16.44 2.17 -4.61
N TYR A 34 -15.57 1.24 -4.25
CA TYR A 34 -15.65 -0.17 -4.69
C TYR A 34 -16.34 -1.10 -3.70
N THR A 35 -17.04 -0.54 -2.72
CA THR A 35 -17.86 -1.27 -1.73
C THR A 35 -17.26 -2.63 -1.34
N CYS A 36 -16.27 -2.63 -0.44
CA CYS A 36 -15.61 -3.78 0.19
C CYS A 36 -14.25 -4.21 -0.36
N VAL A 37 -13.74 -3.70 -1.47
CA VAL A 37 -12.45 -4.17 -2.01
C VAL A 37 -11.36 -3.14 -1.80
N THR A 38 -10.60 -3.29 -0.71
CA THR A 38 -9.36 -2.53 -0.52
C THR A 38 -8.19 -3.28 -1.15
N PRO A 39 -7.33 -2.63 -1.96
CA PRO A 39 -6.22 -3.29 -2.63
C PRO A 39 -5.03 -3.53 -1.69
N PHE A 40 -5.23 -4.36 -0.66
CA PHE A 40 -4.24 -4.64 0.38
C PHE A 40 -2.92 -5.18 -0.16
N ALA A 41 -2.95 -6.06 -1.20
CA ALA A 41 -1.72 -6.59 -1.78
C ALA A 41 -0.89 -5.50 -2.47
N ALA A 42 -1.52 -4.52 -3.13
CA ALA A 42 -0.82 -3.37 -3.70
C ALA A 42 -0.12 -2.54 -2.62
N PHE A 43 -0.83 -2.22 -1.53
CA PHE A 43 -0.26 -1.48 -0.40
C PHE A 43 0.84 -2.27 0.32
N ALA A 44 0.70 -3.60 0.43
CA ALA A 44 1.73 -4.48 0.98
C ALA A 44 3.05 -4.38 0.21
N VAL A 45 2.99 -4.40 -1.12
CA VAL A 45 4.18 -4.22 -1.98
C VAL A 45 4.79 -2.85 -1.82
N ILE A 46 3.98 -1.79 -1.82
CA ILE A 46 4.47 -0.41 -1.62
C ILE A 46 5.15 -0.28 -0.25
N ALA A 47 4.57 -0.84 0.80
CA ALA A 47 5.16 -0.89 2.13
C ALA A 47 6.50 -1.64 2.12
N ALA A 48 6.54 -2.84 1.52
CA ALA A 48 7.72 -3.69 1.45
C ALA A 48 8.88 -3.03 0.70
N MET A 49 8.59 -2.31 -0.39
CA MET A 49 9.59 -1.62 -1.23
C MET A 49 10.06 -0.29 -0.67
N SER A 50 9.32 0.33 0.26
CA SER A 50 9.54 1.72 0.65
C SER A 50 9.81 1.93 2.14
N LEU A 51 9.47 0.95 2.99
CA LEU A 51 9.48 1.07 4.44
C LEU A 51 10.27 -0.04 5.13
N PRO A 52 10.91 0.23 6.27
CA PRO A 52 11.40 -0.80 7.18
C PRO A 52 10.23 -1.68 7.68
N ARG A 53 10.53 -2.92 8.09
CA ARG A 53 9.51 -3.91 8.48
C ARG A 53 8.45 -3.38 9.44
N GLY A 54 8.86 -2.82 10.57
CA GLY A 54 7.92 -2.30 11.56
C GLY A 54 7.05 -1.16 11.02
N GLN A 55 7.64 -0.23 10.28
CA GLN A 55 6.88 0.87 9.66
C GLN A 55 5.92 0.37 8.57
N GLY A 56 6.30 -0.67 7.82
CA GLY A 56 5.43 -1.30 6.83
C GLY A 56 4.19 -1.93 7.46
N LEU A 57 4.36 -2.61 8.59
CA LEU A 57 3.23 -3.16 9.36
C LEU A 57 2.35 -2.06 9.97
N SER A 58 2.95 -1.02 10.57
CA SER A 58 2.18 0.13 11.08
C SER A 58 1.38 0.84 9.98
N PHE A 59 1.97 1.00 8.80
CA PHE A 59 1.27 1.54 7.64
C PHE A 59 0.10 0.65 7.22
N MET A 60 0.31 -0.68 7.13
CA MET A 60 -0.77 -1.61 6.78
C MET A 60 -1.87 -1.62 7.85
N THR A 61 -1.52 -1.52 9.13
CA THR A 61 -2.50 -1.35 10.22
C THR A 61 -3.35 -0.10 10.01
N ALA A 62 -2.74 1.02 9.64
CA ALA A 62 -3.47 2.26 9.36
C ALA A 62 -4.40 2.12 8.15
N VAL A 63 -3.95 1.45 7.07
CA VAL A 63 -4.79 1.15 5.89
C VAL A 63 -5.98 0.27 6.28
N TRP A 64 -5.74 -0.78 7.06
CA TRP A 64 -6.80 -1.66 7.54
C TRP A 64 -7.78 -0.93 8.46
N LEU A 65 -7.32 -0.12 9.41
CA LEU A 65 -8.21 0.67 10.28
C LEU A 65 -9.04 1.66 9.48
N ALA A 66 -8.47 2.31 8.46
CA ALA A 66 -9.20 3.19 7.56
C ALA A 66 -10.29 2.42 6.80
N ASN A 67 -10.00 1.20 6.33
CA ASN A 67 -10.98 0.32 5.70
C ASN A 67 -12.12 -0.04 6.68
N GLN A 68 -11.81 -0.40 7.93
CA GLN A 68 -12.83 -0.69 8.94
C GLN A 68 -13.68 0.54 9.25
N ALA A 69 -13.06 1.71 9.41
CA ALA A 69 -13.77 2.96 9.65
C ALA A 69 -14.76 3.28 8.51
N VAL A 70 -14.34 3.14 7.24
CA VAL A 70 -15.23 3.31 6.09
C VAL A 70 -16.36 2.26 6.11
N GLY A 71 -16.06 1.01 6.40
CA GLY A 71 -17.07 -0.06 6.49
C GLY A 71 -18.17 0.25 7.51
N PHE A 72 -17.78 0.59 8.72
CA PHE A 72 -18.75 0.84 9.80
C PHE A 72 -19.42 2.21 9.73
N VAL A 73 -18.68 3.27 9.35
CA VAL A 73 -19.20 4.65 9.39
C VAL A 73 -19.88 5.05 8.10
N VAL A 74 -19.33 4.66 6.93
CA VAL A 74 -19.83 5.10 5.62
C VAL A 74 -20.75 4.04 5.00
N LEU A 75 -20.33 2.77 5.03
CA LEU A 75 -21.08 1.66 4.39
C LEU A 75 -22.10 1.02 5.33
N SER A 76 -22.21 1.47 6.57
CA SER A 76 -23.18 1.01 7.57
C SER A 76 -23.16 -0.51 7.79
N TYR A 77 -21.97 -1.09 7.89
CA TYR A 77 -21.84 -2.52 8.18
C TYR A 77 -22.52 -2.89 9.49
N PRO A 78 -23.22 -4.04 9.54
CA PRO A 78 -23.92 -4.46 10.74
C PRO A 78 -22.93 -4.73 11.88
N TRP A 79 -23.28 -4.28 13.09
CA TRP A 79 -22.46 -4.45 14.31
C TRP A 79 -22.69 -5.86 14.91
N THR A 80 -22.26 -6.88 14.17
CA THR A 80 -22.40 -8.29 14.56
C THR A 80 -21.02 -8.92 14.83
N ALA A 81 -21.00 -9.98 15.63
CA ALA A 81 -19.79 -10.74 15.88
C ALA A 81 -19.15 -11.26 14.58
N ALA A 82 -19.95 -11.68 13.62
CA ALA A 82 -19.48 -12.15 12.31
C ALA A 82 -18.77 -11.04 11.52
N THR A 83 -19.31 -9.80 11.51
CA THR A 83 -18.71 -8.65 10.83
C THR A 83 -17.35 -8.31 11.47
N PHE A 84 -17.26 -8.29 12.80
CA PHE A 84 -16.00 -8.06 13.49
C PHE A 84 -14.99 -9.17 13.25
N ALA A 85 -15.43 -10.43 13.23
CA ALA A 85 -14.57 -11.57 12.95
C ALA A 85 -13.99 -11.50 11.53
N TRP A 86 -14.80 -11.17 10.52
CA TRP A 86 -14.32 -10.91 9.16
C TRP A 86 -13.38 -9.71 9.09
N GLY A 87 -13.69 -8.62 9.80
CA GLY A 87 -12.81 -7.47 9.90
C GLY A 87 -11.43 -7.83 10.45
N ALA A 88 -11.37 -8.62 11.52
CA ALA A 88 -10.13 -9.12 12.10
C ALA A 88 -9.38 -10.07 11.15
N ALA A 89 -10.11 -10.97 10.46
CA ALA A 89 -9.53 -11.88 9.47
C ALA A 89 -8.88 -11.11 8.32
N ILE A 90 -9.54 -10.07 7.78
CA ILE A 90 -9.01 -9.19 6.74
C ILE A 90 -7.73 -8.50 7.24
N GLY A 91 -7.73 -8.00 8.49
CA GLY A 91 -6.55 -7.40 9.10
C GLY A 91 -5.38 -8.38 9.21
N GLY A 92 -5.64 -9.57 9.73
CA GLY A 92 -4.64 -10.63 9.83
C GLY A 92 -4.07 -11.05 8.48
N ALA A 93 -4.93 -11.22 7.48
CA ALA A 93 -4.54 -11.53 6.11
C ALA A 93 -3.68 -10.41 5.49
N ALA A 94 -4.07 -9.13 5.68
CA ALA A 94 -3.31 -7.98 5.19
C ALA A 94 -1.91 -7.88 5.83
N MET A 95 -1.80 -8.14 7.14
CA MET A 95 -0.51 -8.19 7.84
C MET A 95 0.36 -9.34 7.32
N SER A 96 -0.23 -10.54 7.16
CA SER A 96 0.46 -11.72 6.62
C SER A 96 0.96 -11.50 5.20
N GLY A 97 0.14 -10.93 4.33
CA GLY A 97 0.53 -10.54 2.97
C GLY A 97 1.65 -9.50 2.96
N THR A 98 1.62 -8.53 3.89
CA THR A 98 2.68 -7.54 4.03
C THR A 98 4.01 -8.16 4.45
N LEU A 99 3.98 -9.07 5.43
CA LEU A 99 5.17 -9.81 5.85
C LEU A 99 5.74 -10.66 4.71
N ALA A 100 4.87 -11.34 3.97
CA ALA A 100 5.25 -12.15 2.82
C ALA A 100 5.91 -11.31 1.71
N ALA A 101 5.34 -10.12 1.40
CA ALA A 101 5.94 -9.17 0.47
C ALA A 101 7.32 -8.69 0.94
N GLN A 102 7.45 -8.32 2.21
CA GLN A 102 8.72 -7.85 2.80
C GLN A 102 9.79 -8.94 2.77
N TRP A 103 9.40 -10.19 3.07
CA TRP A 103 10.29 -11.34 3.00
C TRP A 103 10.74 -11.61 1.55
N SER A 104 9.82 -11.60 0.59
CA SER A 104 10.12 -11.75 -0.83
C SER A 104 11.09 -10.67 -1.32
N VAL A 105 10.86 -9.40 -0.96
CA VAL A 105 11.75 -8.28 -1.31
C VAL A 105 13.15 -8.46 -0.74
N ALA A 106 13.27 -8.93 0.49
CA ALA A 106 14.55 -9.17 1.14
C ALA A 106 15.33 -10.33 0.51
N TRP A 107 14.61 -11.40 0.18
CA TRP A 107 15.23 -12.61 -0.39
C TRP A 107 15.68 -12.42 -1.84
N LEU A 108 14.94 -11.63 -2.60
CA LEU A 108 15.16 -11.37 -4.03
C LEU A 108 15.94 -10.07 -4.28
N GLY A 109 16.77 -9.63 -3.33
CA GLY A 109 17.50 -8.38 -3.40
C GLY A 109 18.37 -8.20 -4.65
N SER A 110 18.86 -9.30 -5.24
CA SER A 110 19.69 -9.31 -6.47
C SER A 110 18.89 -9.16 -7.76
N LEU A 111 17.57 -9.33 -7.74
CA LEU A 111 16.75 -9.23 -8.94
C LEU A 111 16.51 -7.78 -9.36
N ARG A 112 16.20 -7.60 -10.67
CA ARG A 112 15.72 -6.32 -11.20
C ARG A 112 14.47 -5.86 -10.44
N ALA A 113 14.35 -4.56 -10.23
CA ALA A 113 13.26 -3.97 -9.45
C ALA A 113 11.87 -4.42 -9.92
N ALA A 114 11.64 -4.51 -11.25
CA ALA A 114 10.37 -4.98 -11.79
C ALA A 114 10.06 -6.43 -11.38
N ALA A 115 11.00 -7.36 -11.57
CA ALA A 115 10.82 -8.76 -11.19
C ALA A 115 10.57 -8.92 -9.69
N ARG A 116 11.33 -8.20 -8.86
CA ARG A 116 11.14 -8.18 -7.41
C ARG A 116 9.76 -7.66 -7.00
N THR A 117 9.27 -6.60 -7.66
CA THR A 117 7.92 -6.06 -7.43
C THR A 117 6.85 -7.06 -7.81
N THR A 118 6.99 -7.73 -8.97
CA THR A 118 6.02 -8.73 -9.45
C THR A 118 5.95 -9.93 -8.50
N VAL A 119 7.10 -10.47 -8.06
CA VAL A 119 7.12 -11.60 -7.13
C VAL A 119 6.55 -11.19 -5.78
N ALA A 120 6.92 -10.01 -5.24
CA ALA A 120 6.36 -9.51 -3.99
C ALA A 120 4.83 -9.35 -4.07
N PHE A 121 4.31 -8.89 -5.22
CA PHE A 121 2.89 -8.76 -5.44
C PHE A 121 2.18 -10.12 -5.49
N ALA A 122 2.70 -11.05 -6.27
CA ALA A 122 2.13 -12.39 -6.37
C ALA A 122 2.11 -13.09 -5.01
N THR A 123 3.21 -12.98 -4.24
CA THR A 123 3.32 -13.58 -2.91
C THR A 123 2.36 -12.92 -1.92
N ALA A 124 2.29 -11.57 -1.90
CA ALA A 124 1.37 -10.84 -1.02
C ALA A 124 -0.09 -11.20 -1.30
N PHE A 125 -0.46 -11.23 -2.58
CA PHE A 125 -1.82 -11.56 -3.01
C PHE A 125 -2.18 -13.00 -2.66
N ALA A 126 -1.32 -13.96 -3.00
CA ALA A 126 -1.55 -15.37 -2.71
C ALA A 126 -1.69 -15.63 -1.19
N VAL A 127 -0.82 -15.05 -0.36
CA VAL A 127 -0.89 -15.21 1.09
C VAL A 127 -2.14 -14.55 1.66
N TYR A 128 -2.53 -13.38 1.16
CA TYR A 128 -3.75 -12.69 1.56
C TYR A 128 -5.01 -13.52 1.26
N GLU A 129 -5.17 -13.97 0.02
CA GLU A 129 -6.32 -14.76 -0.41
C GLU A 129 -6.38 -16.12 0.30
N LEU A 130 -5.22 -16.79 0.45
CA LEU A 130 -5.13 -18.07 1.15
C LEU A 130 -5.53 -17.93 2.63
N ALA A 131 -5.06 -16.88 3.31
CA ALA A 131 -5.41 -16.63 4.70
C ALA A 131 -6.92 -16.42 4.87
N LEU A 132 -7.55 -15.63 4.01
CA LEU A 132 -9.00 -15.43 4.02
C LEU A 132 -9.76 -16.71 3.68
N TYR A 133 -9.30 -17.46 2.69
CA TYR A 133 -9.91 -18.74 2.32
C TYR A 133 -9.89 -19.73 3.48
N VAL A 134 -8.74 -19.89 4.15
CA VAL A 134 -8.62 -20.77 5.33
C VAL A 134 -9.60 -20.36 6.44
N VAL A 135 -9.70 -19.07 6.74
CA VAL A 135 -10.65 -18.57 7.75
C VAL A 135 -12.10 -18.80 7.31
N GLY A 136 -12.40 -18.58 6.03
CA GLY A 136 -13.73 -18.82 5.46
C GLY A 136 -14.14 -20.28 5.56
N VAL A 137 -13.25 -21.21 5.17
CA VAL A 137 -13.54 -22.65 5.21
C VAL A 137 -13.68 -23.16 6.65
N SER A 138 -12.83 -22.70 7.56
CA SER A 138 -12.73 -23.29 8.91
C SER A 138 -13.67 -22.68 9.93
N MET A 139 -14.07 -21.39 9.77
CA MET A 139 -14.73 -20.66 10.87
C MET A 139 -15.93 -19.80 10.44
N LEU A 140 -15.84 -19.05 9.35
CA LEU A 140 -16.79 -17.98 9.06
C LEU A 140 -17.72 -18.25 7.88
N GLY A 141 -17.45 -19.27 7.06
CA GLY A 141 -18.21 -19.53 5.84
C GLY A 141 -17.92 -18.54 4.72
N GLY A 142 -18.89 -18.29 3.84
CA GLY A 142 -18.76 -17.27 2.80
C GLY A 142 -17.91 -17.67 1.60
N LEU A 143 -17.82 -18.97 1.28
CA LEU A 143 -16.98 -19.51 0.20
C LEU A 143 -17.29 -18.95 -1.19
N GLY A 144 -18.48 -18.39 -1.39
CA GLY A 144 -18.85 -17.73 -2.65
C GLY A 144 -17.94 -16.54 -3.02
N ALA A 145 -17.33 -15.89 -2.03
CA ALA A 145 -16.37 -14.80 -2.26
C ALA A 145 -15.08 -15.28 -2.96
N PHE A 146 -14.78 -16.57 -2.93
CA PHE A 146 -13.61 -17.19 -3.54
C PHE A 146 -13.91 -17.80 -4.92
N ALA A 147 -15.03 -17.46 -5.54
CA ALA A 147 -15.29 -17.82 -6.92
C ALA A 147 -14.19 -17.26 -7.84
N PRO A 148 -13.69 -17.99 -8.85
CA PRO A 148 -12.58 -17.59 -9.70
C PRO A 148 -12.76 -16.20 -10.34
N ARG A 149 -13.99 -15.84 -10.68
CA ARG A 149 -14.36 -14.52 -11.20
C ARG A 149 -14.05 -13.43 -10.18
N ILE A 150 -14.47 -13.60 -8.92
CA ILE A 150 -14.29 -12.61 -7.86
C ILE A 150 -12.80 -12.44 -7.53
N ILE A 151 -12.06 -13.55 -7.39
CA ILE A 151 -10.61 -13.51 -7.19
C ILE A 151 -9.93 -12.78 -8.36
N GLY A 152 -10.36 -13.00 -9.60
CA GLY A 152 -9.85 -12.31 -10.77
C GLY A 152 -10.12 -10.80 -10.74
N GLU A 153 -11.31 -10.38 -10.35
CA GLU A 153 -11.68 -8.96 -10.20
C GLU A 153 -10.84 -8.29 -9.10
N VAL A 154 -10.66 -8.95 -7.96
CA VAL A 154 -9.80 -8.49 -6.85
C VAL A 154 -8.34 -8.40 -7.27
N LEU A 155 -7.84 -9.38 -8.01
CA LEU A 155 -6.48 -9.38 -8.57
C LEU A 155 -6.27 -8.18 -9.50
N LEU A 156 -7.19 -7.96 -10.44
CA LEU A 156 -7.11 -6.85 -11.39
C LEU A 156 -7.15 -5.49 -10.69
N LEU A 157 -8.00 -5.31 -9.67
CA LEU A 157 -8.05 -4.10 -8.89
C LEU A 157 -6.73 -3.85 -8.14
N ASN A 158 -6.18 -4.88 -7.50
CA ASN A 158 -4.90 -4.79 -6.80
C ASN A 158 -3.75 -4.48 -7.78
N ALA A 159 -3.68 -5.18 -8.91
CA ALA A 159 -2.65 -4.96 -9.92
C ALA A 159 -2.75 -3.54 -10.53
N GLY A 160 -3.95 -3.11 -10.90
CA GLY A 160 -4.22 -1.76 -11.40
C GLY A 160 -3.82 -0.67 -10.41
N THR A 161 -4.19 -0.83 -9.15
CA THR A 161 -3.81 0.10 -8.07
C THR A 161 -2.29 0.16 -7.92
N LEU A 162 -1.60 -0.98 -7.93
CA LEU A 162 -0.13 -1.03 -7.85
C LEU A 162 0.51 -0.27 -9.01
N VAL A 163 0.05 -0.50 -10.25
CA VAL A 163 0.55 0.19 -11.45
C VAL A 163 0.35 1.70 -11.33
N VAL A 164 -0.83 2.15 -10.94
CA VAL A 164 -1.13 3.58 -10.76
C VAL A 164 -0.22 4.22 -9.71
N ILE A 165 -0.04 3.59 -8.55
CA ILE A 165 0.83 4.11 -7.49
C ILE A 165 2.29 4.18 -7.96
N LEU A 166 2.78 3.15 -8.66
CA LEU A 166 4.14 3.14 -9.19
C LEU A 166 4.35 4.19 -10.28
N ALA A 167 3.40 4.37 -11.19
CA ALA A 167 3.42 5.41 -12.22
C ALA A 167 3.44 6.81 -11.60
N LEU A 168 2.58 7.06 -10.61
CA LEU A 168 2.54 8.33 -9.88
C LEU A 168 3.87 8.62 -9.16
N LYS A 169 4.45 7.61 -8.52
CA LYS A 169 5.76 7.72 -7.85
C LYS A 169 6.87 8.08 -8.84
N GLN A 170 6.87 7.48 -10.03
CA GLN A 170 7.84 7.81 -11.09
C GLN A 170 7.63 9.22 -11.63
N LEU A 171 6.40 9.63 -11.87
CA LEU A 171 6.06 10.97 -12.34
C LEU A 171 6.53 12.03 -11.33
N LEU A 172 6.24 11.86 -10.05
CA LEU A 172 6.69 12.77 -9.00
C LEU A 172 8.22 12.85 -8.93
N ALA A 173 8.92 11.73 -9.10
CA ALA A 173 10.38 11.70 -9.13
C ALA A 173 10.93 12.44 -10.37
N ALA A 174 10.31 12.29 -11.54
CA ALA A 174 10.69 12.99 -12.77
C ALA A 174 10.51 14.51 -12.63
N VAL A 175 9.36 14.96 -12.12
CA VAL A 175 9.09 16.39 -11.87
C VAL A 175 10.11 16.98 -10.89
N ALA A 176 10.38 16.26 -9.79
CA ALA A 176 11.38 16.71 -8.79
C ALA A 176 12.78 16.82 -9.38
N SER A 177 13.19 15.91 -10.26
CA SER A 177 14.49 15.93 -10.93
C SER A 177 14.64 17.11 -11.90
N THR A 178 13.59 17.39 -12.69
CA THR A 178 13.54 18.52 -13.62
C THR A 178 13.63 19.85 -12.89
N SER A 179 12.86 20.02 -11.83
CA SER A 179 12.88 21.23 -11.00
C SER A 179 14.28 21.49 -10.38
N ARG A 180 14.99 20.43 -9.99
CA ARG A 180 16.36 20.55 -9.47
C ARG A 180 17.33 20.99 -10.55
N ARG A 181 17.22 20.44 -11.79
CA ARG A 181 18.08 20.84 -12.92
C ARG A 181 17.92 22.32 -13.26
N LEU A 182 16.67 22.81 -13.34
CA LEU A 182 16.38 24.21 -13.62
C LEU A 182 16.95 25.15 -12.54
N ARG A 183 16.87 24.80 -11.26
CA ARG A 183 17.46 25.59 -10.16
C ARG A 183 18.98 25.67 -10.26
N VAL A 184 19.65 24.58 -10.62
CA VAL A 184 21.11 24.56 -10.79
C VAL A 184 21.53 25.41 -11.99
N GLN A 185 20.80 25.34 -13.10
CA GLN A 185 21.07 26.19 -14.29
C GLN A 185 20.87 27.68 -13.97
N ALA A 186 19.78 28.04 -13.30
CA ALA A 186 19.51 29.42 -12.89
C ALA A 186 20.58 29.97 -11.91
N SER A 187 21.12 29.12 -11.03
CA SER A 187 22.19 29.49 -10.13
C SER A 187 23.52 29.74 -10.88
N ARG A 188 23.83 28.92 -11.88
CA ARG A 188 25.03 29.10 -12.71
C ARG A 188 24.98 30.38 -13.57
N ALA A 189 23.82 30.69 -14.14
CA ALA A 189 23.59 31.89 -14.94
C ALA A 189 23.70 33.20 -14.15
N ARG A 190 23.58 33.16 -12.82
CA ARG A 190 23.76 34.35 -11.93
C ARG A 190 25.17 34.60 -11.51
N VAL A 191 26.10 33.66 -11.73
CA VAL A 191 27.51 33.76 -11.30
C VAL A 191 28.43 34.03 -12.50
N ALA A 192 27.93 33.87 -13.72
CA ALA A 192 28.58 34.26 -14.97
C ALA A 192 28.20 35.68 -15.38
#